data_4450cf038b210a405243202b9dec30fd
#
_entry.id   4450cf038b210a405243202b9dec30fd
#
_cell.length_a   1.000
_cell.length_b   1.000
_cell.length_c   1.000
_cell.angle_alpha   90.00
_cell.angle_beta   90.00
_cell.angle_gamma   90.00
#
_symmetry.space_group_name_H-M   'P 1'
#
loop_
_entity.id
_entity.type
_entity.pdbx_description
1 polymer ?
#
loop_
_entity_poly.entity_id
_entity_poly.type
_entity_poly.pdbx_seq_one_letter_code
_entity_poly.pdbx_strand_id
1 'polypeptide(L)'
;MNRAAVILLAALATQAANADDMIERGRYMVVTGHCNNCHTAGYAAKEGKVPEKEWLFGSGALGYRGPWGTTYATNLRRTVSTMNEDAWVHYAKNLRTRGPMPFWSVNETSEADLRAMYRFIKSLGPAGEPAREFLPPDKEPPLPYVQWPMQGR
;
A
#
# COMPACT_ATOMS: atom_id res chain seq x y z
N MET A 1 6.63 8.34 -45.81
CA MET A 1 5.99 8.04 -44.50
C MET A 1 4.64 8.70 -44.45
N ASN A 2 3.58 7.92 -44.20
CA ASN A 2 2.21 8.41 -44.30
C ASN A 2 1.87 9.27 -43.07
N ARG A 3 1.27 10.44 -43.25
CA ARG A 3 0.94 11.37 -42.14
C ARG A 3 0.12 10.72 -41.03
N ALA A 4 -0.71 9.74 -41.38
CA ALA A 4 -1.49 8.95 -40.43
C ALA A 4 -0.60 8.07 -39.49
N ALA A 5 0.48 7.52 -40.01
CA ALA A 5 1.42 6.71 -39.21
C ALA A 5 2.22 7.56 -38.20
N VAL A 6 2.55 8.79 -38.56
CA VAL A 6 3.26 9.73 -37.65
C VAL A 6 2.33 10.20 -36.52
N ILE A 7 1.05 10.46 -36.82
CA ILE A 7 0.05 10.86 -35.80
C ILE A 7 -0.21 9.72 -34.82
N LEU A 8 -0.28 8.47 -35.31
CA LEU A 8 -0.51 7.30 -34.46
C LEU A 8 0.67 7.03 -33.50
N LEU A 9 1.91 7.19 -34.00
CA LEU A 9 3.12 7.06 -33.18
C LEU A 9 3.23 8.15 -32.11
N ALA A 10 2.86 9.40 -32.42
CA ALA A 10 2.86 10.49 -31.44
C ALA A 10 1.82 10.27 -30.34
N ALA A 11 0.62 9.78 -30.68
CA ALA A 11 -0.43 9.47 -29.71
C ALA A 11 -0.03 8.33 -28.75
N LEU A 12 0.66 7.30 -29.22
CA LEU A 12 1.16 6.21 -28.39
C LEU A 12 2.27 6.68 -27.43
N ALA A 13 3.14 7.58 -27.88
CA ALA A 13 4.22 8.13 -27.04
C ALA A 13 3.66 9.00 -25.90
N THR A 14 2.62 9.78 -26.14
CA THR A 14 1.99 10.61 -25.09
C THR A 14 1.24 9.77 -24.06
N GLN A 15 0.64 8.66 -24.45
CA GLN A 15 -0.03 7.75 -23.50
C GLN A 15 0.98 7.01 -22.60
N ALA A 16 2.12 6.61 -23.11
CA ALA A 16 3.18 5.98 -22.34
C ALA A 16 3.77 6.96 -21.30
N ALA A 17 4.06 8.20 -21.69
CA ALA A 17 4.54 9.22 -20.77
C ALA A 17 3.55 9.49 -19.62
N ASN A 18 2.27 9.61 -19.92
CA ASN A 18 1.22 9.77 -18.89
C ASN A 18 1.11 8.55 -17.94
N ALA A 19 1.38 7.35 -18.41
CA ALA A 19 1.35 6.15 -17.58
C ALA A 19 2.54 6.13 -16.60
N ASP A 20 3.73 6.50 -17.08
CA ASP A 20 4.94 6.57 -16.26
C ASP A 20 4.82 7.68 -15.19
N ASP A 21 4.28 8.85 -15.54
CA ASP A 21 4.00 9.94 -14.61
C ASP A 21 3.05 9.51 -13.49
N MET A 22 2.03 8.70 -13.80
CA MET A 22 1.10 8.19 -12.82
C MET A 22 1.75 7.15 -11.89
N ILE A 23 2.66 6.33 -12.39
CA ILE A 23 3.41 5.37 -11.57
C ILE A 23 4.34 6.12 -10.61
N GLU A 24 5.09 7.11 -11.09
CA GLU A 24 5.96 7.95 -10.25
C GLU A 24 5.15 8.74 -9.20
N ARG A 25 4.00 9.29 -9.58
CA ARG A 25 3.10 9.93 -8.62
C ARG A 25 2.63 8.95 -7.55
N GLY A 26 2.26 7.74 -7.92
CA GLY A 26 1.85 6.69 -6.99
C GLY A 26 2.98 6.29 -6.05
N ARG A 27 4.20 6.17 -6.57
CA ARG A 27 5.41 5.93 -5.77
C ARG A 27 5.61 7.04 -4.73
N TYR A 28 5.54 8.28 -5.17
CA TYR A 28 5.64 9.45 -4.29
C TYR A 28 4.60 9.40 -3.18
N MET A 29 3.33 9.11 -3.49
CA MET A 29 2.26 9.01 -2.50
C MET A 29 2.48 7.88 -1.49
N VAL A 30 2.97 6.72 -1.93
CA VAL A 30 3.30 5.58 -1.05
C VAL A 30 4.43 5.93 -0.07
N VAL A 31 5.44 6.66 -0.54
CA VAL A 31 6.58 7.08 0.30
C VAL A 31 6.16 8.16 1.28
N THR A 32 5.55 9.25 0.80
CA THR A 32 5.17 10.41 1.62
C THR A 32 3.97 10.14 2.52
N GLY A 33 3.08 9.21 2.12
CA GLY A 33 2.00 8.69 2.96
C GLY A 33 2.46 7.66 3.99
N HIS A 34 3.77 7.39 4.06
CA HIS A 34 4.39 6.46 5.02
C HIS A 34 3.87 5.01 4.96
N CYS A 35 3.32 4.57 3.83
CA CYS A 35 2.76 3.24 3.68
C CYS A 35 3.80 2.15 3.97
N ASN A 36 5.02 2.36 3.51
CA ASN A 36 6.13 1.43 3.70
C ASN A 36 6.51 1.20 5.17
N ASN A 37 6.28 2.18 6.06
CA ASN A 37 6.65 2.02 7.47
C ASN A 37 5.99 0.82 8.14
N CYS A 38 4.77 0.50 7.71
CA CYS A 38 4.03 -0.65 8.19
C CYS A 38 3.93 -1.78 7.15
N HIS A 39 3.75 -1.44 5.88
CA HIS A 39 3.47 -2.42 4.82
C HIS A 39 4.71 -2.98 4.12
N THR A 40 5.92 -2.62 4.59
CA THR A 40 7.18 -3.19 4.11
C THR A 40 8.02 -3.65 5.30
N ALA A 41 8.30 -4.94 5.38
CA ALA A 41 9.04 -5.51 6.50
C ALA A 41 10.43 -4.85 6.68
N GLY A 42 10.71 -4.36 7.89
CA GLY A 42 11.99 -3.75 8.25
C GLY A 42 12.26 -2.36 7.65
N TYR A 43 11.30 -1.73 6.96
CA TYR A 43 11.52 -0.45 6.28
C TYR A 43 11.96 0.66 7.23
N ALA A 44 11.25 0.86 8.34
CA ALA A 44 11.61 1.88 9.34
C ALA A 44 12.94 1.55 10.04
N ALA A 45 13.18 0.29 10.38
CA ALA A 45 14.43 -0.14 11.02
C ALA A 45 15.66 0.03 10.12
N LYS A 46 15.47 0.02 8.81
CA LYS A 46 16.51 0.23 7.80
C LYS A 46 16.52 1.67 7.24
N GLU A 47 15.86 2.60 7.91
CA GLU A 47 15.78 4.01 7.48
C GLU A 47 15.34 4.18 6.02
N GLY A 48 14.37 3.37 5.57
CA GLY A 48 13.90 3.39 4.20
C GLY A 48 14.79 2.64 3.18
N LYS A 49 15.93 2.12 3.59
CA LYS A 49 16.90 1.44 2.70
C LYS A 49 16.50 -0.01 2.41
N VAL A 50 15.27 -0.20 1.93
CA VAL A 50 14.75 -1.50 1.47
C VAL A 50 14.57 -1.43 -0.05
N PRO A 51 15.07 -2.39 -0.83
CA PRO A 51 14.88 -2.40 -2.28
C PRO A 51 13.40 -2.35 -2.65
N GLU A 52 13.04 -1.54 -3.66
CA GLU A 52 11.65 -1.31 -4.07
C GLU A 52 10.92 -2.61 -4.45
N LYS A 53 11.62 -3.55 -5.03
CA LYS A 53 11.10 -4.90 -5.32
C LYS A 53 10.58 -5.65 -4.08
N GLU A 54 10.98 -5.23 -2.88
CA GLU A 54 10.57 -5.81 -1.60
C GLU A 54 9.48 -4.99 -0.89
N TRP A 55 9.01 -3.89 -1.48
CA TRP A 55 8.01 -3.03 -0.88
C TRP A 55 6.62 -3.65 -0.86
N LEU A 56 5.83 -3.26 0.14
CA LEU A 56 4.39 -3.46 0.26
C LEU A 56 3.92 -4.93 0.35
N PHE A 57 4.81 -5.84 0.73
CA PHE A 57 4.46 -7.23 1.04
C PHE A 57 3.78 -7.43 2.40
N GLY A 58 3.61 -6.35 3.18
CA GLY A 58 3.10 -6.38 4.54
C GLY A 58 4.18 -6.28 5.60
N SER A 59 3.78 -6.34 6.88
CA SER A 59 4.72 -6.21 8.01
C SER A 59 5.55 -7.46 8.27
N GLY A 60 5.37 -8.53 7.51
CA GLY A 60 6.01 -9.80 7.78
C GLY A 60 5.59 -10.38 9.12
N ALA A 61 6.56 -10.62 10.00
CA ALA A 61 6.30 -11.15 11.35
C ALA A 61 5.89 -10.06 12.35
N LEU A 62 6.10 -8.77 12.06
CA LEU A 62 5.87 -7.67 12.99
C LEU A 62 4.38 -7.44 13.24
N GLY A 63 3.94 -7.66 14.49
CA GLY A 63 2.60 -7.34 14.94
C GLY A 63 2.49 -5.94 15.53
N TYR A 64 1.29 -5.37 15.52
CA TYR A 64 0.94 -4.09 16.15
C TYR A 64 -0.14 -4.34 17.18
N ARG A 65 0.26 -4.45 18.45
CA ARG A 65 -0.60 -4.77 19.57
C ARG A 65 -1.14 -3.53 20.26
N GLY A 66 -2.42 -3.51 20.55
CA GLY A 66 -3.08 -2.42 21.26
C GLY A 66 -4.41 -2.87 21.86
N PRO A 67 -5.25 -1.92 22.33
CA PRO A 67 -6.58 -2.24 22.89
C PRO A 67 -7.49 -3.01 21.93
N TRP A 68 -7.23 -2.91 20.64
CA TRP A 68 -7.95 -3.60 19.57
C TRP A 68 -7.56 -5.07 19.37
N GLY A 69 -6.52 -5.55 20.04
CA GLY A 69 -5.85 -6.82 19.78
C GLY A 69 -4.54 -6.62 19.03
N THR A 70 -4.12 -7.60 18.23
CA THR A 70 -2.90 -7.50 17.40
C THR A 70 -3.25 -7.56 15.92
N THR A 71 -2.86 -6.51 15.19
CA THR A 71 -3.00 -6.44 13.74
C THR A 71 -1.64 -6.64 13.08
N TYR A 72 -1.66 -7.13 11.84
CA TYR A 72 -0.50 -7.23 10.97
C TYR A 72 -0.79 -6.44 9.71
N ALA A 73 0.13 -5.56 9.29
CA ALA A 73 -0.08 -4.77 8.09
C ALA A 73 -0.20 -5.69 6.86
N THR A 74 -1.24 -5.46 6.08
CA THR A 74 -1.58 -6.32 4.95
C THR A 74 -0.56 -6.23 3.82
N ASN A 75 -0.49 -7.29 3.01
CA ASN A 75 0.21 -7.26 1.75
C ASN A 75 -0.60 -6.47 0.71
N LEU A 76 -0.19 -5.22 0.44
CA LEU A 76 -0.92 -4.32 -0.46
C LEU A 76 -0.86 -4.78 -1.92
N ARG A 77 0.19 -5.49 -2.33
CA ARG A 77 0.25 -6.05 -3.69
C ARG A 77 -0.85 -7.08 -3.89
N ARG A 78 -1.09 -7.94 -2.88
CA ARG A 78 -2.23 -8.86 -2.92
C ARG A 78 -3.56 -8.12 -2.93
N THR A 79 -3.70 -7.11 -2.08
CA THR A 79 -4.93 -6.32 -2.02
C THR A 79 -5.29 -5.75 -3.40
N VAL A 80 -4.35 -5.08 -4.08
CA VAL A 80 -4.62 -4.52 -5.41
C VAL A 80 -4.76 -5.58 -6.51
N SER A 81 -4.17 -6.76 -6.34
CA SER A 81 -4.28 -7.84 -7.35
C SER A 81 -5.67 -8.42 -7.46
N THR A 82 -6.49 -8.29 -6.41
CA THR A 82 -7.87 -8.84 -6.34
C THR A 82 -8.93 -7.88 -6.84
N MET A 83 -8.59 -6.67 -7.24
CA MET A 83 -9.54 -5.64 -7.64
C MET A 83 -9.05 -4.82 -8.83
N ASN A 84 -9.95 -4.16 -9.53
CA ASN A 84 -9.62 -3.16 -10.54
C ASN A 84 -9.41 -1.78 -9.89
N GLU A 85 -9.00 -0.80 -10.70
CA GLU A 85 -8.67 0.55 -10.23
C GLU A 85 -9.86 1.27 -9.57
N ASP A 86 -11.07 1.13 -10.12
CA ASP A 86 -12.28 1.76 -9.54
C ASP A 86 -12.68 1.10 -8.23
N ALA A 87 -12.60 -0.22 -8.15
CA ALA A 87 -12.84 -0.97 -6.92
C ALA A 87 -11.82 -0.59 -5.82
N TRP A 88 -10.56 -0.37 -6.19
CA TRP A 88 -9.54 0.14 -5.27
C TRP A 88 -9.88 1.53 -4.73
N VAL A 89 -10.28 2.47 -5.60
CA VAL A 89 -10.70 3.82 -5.17
C VAL A 89 -11.87 3.73 -4.19
N HIS A 90 -12.89 2.94 -4.54
CA HIS A 90 -14.04 2.72 -3.65
C HIS A 90 -13.61 2.10 -2.31
N TYR A 91 -12.79 1.06 -2.33
CA TYR A 91 -12.24 0.41 -1.14
C TYR A 91 -11.48 1.41 -0.25
N ALA A 92 -10.56 2.17 -0.84
CA ALA A 92 -9.73 3.13 -0.10
C ALA A 92 -10.56 4.26 0.53
N LYS A 93 -11.54 4.81 -0.21
CA LYS A 93 -12.45 5.85 0.27
C LYS A 93 -13.35 5.41 1.43
N ASN A 94 -13.68 4.13 1.50
CA ASN A 94 -14.55 3.55 2.52
C ASN A 94 -13.80 2.67 3.53
N LEU A 95 -12.48 2.69 3.50
CA LEU A 95 -11.66 1.86 4.37
C LEU A 95 -11.98 2.10 5.85
N ARG A 96 -12.15 1.01 6.59
CA ARG A 96 -12.23 0.99 8.06
C ARG A 96 -11.37 -0.16 8.56
N THR A 97 -10.46 0.16 9.46
CA THR A 97 -9.53 -0.83 10.02
C THR A 97 -9.43 -0.69 11.53
N ARG A 98 -8.86 -1.70 12.15
CA ARG A 98 -8.37 -1.61 13.52
C ARG A 98 -7.08 -0.78 13.56
N GLY A 99 -6.71 -0.28 14.76
CA GLY A 99 -5.44 0.44 14.90
C GLY A 99 -4.21 -0.42 14.53
N PRO A 100 -3.06 0.20 14.26
CA PRO A 100 -2.83 1.65 14.27
C PRO A 100 -2.98 2.31 12.88
N MET A 101 -3.49 1.59 11.86
CA MET A 101 -3.62 2.11 10.49
C MET A 101 -4.46 3.39 10.46
N PRO A 102 -3.91 4.53 9.99
CA PRO A 102 -4.63 5.80 9.90
C PRO A 102 -5.53 5.84 8.66
N PHE A 103 -6.57 4.98 8.64
CA PHE A 103 -7.47 4.82 7.49
C PHE A 103 -8.16 6.13 7.09
N TRP A 104 -8.41 7.04 8.03
CA TRP A 104 -8.97 8.37 7.75
C TRP A 104 -8.11 9.18 6.78
N SER A 105 -6.78 9.10 6.88
CA SER A 105 -5.89 9.77 5.92
C SER A 105 -5.99 9.16 4.51
N VAL A 106 -6.18 7.84 4.42
CA VAL A 106 -6.42 7.15 3.14
C VAL A 106 -7.77 7.58 2.56
N ASN A 107 -8.82 7.71 3.40
CA ASN A 107 -10.15 8.15 2.94
C ASN A 107 -10.11 9.58 2.37
N GLU A 108 -9.26 10.47 2.89
CA GLU A 108 -9.11 11.85 2.42
C GLU A 108 -8.21 11.97 1.16
N THR A 109 -7.44 10.96 0.82
CA THR A 109 -6.58 10.98 -0.38
C THR A 109 -7.44 11.20 -1.64
N SER A 110 -7.01 12.08 -2.55
CA SER A 110 -7.73 12.35 -3.79
C SER A 110 -7.90 11.08 -4.64
N GLU A 111 -8.98 11.01 -5.44
CA GLU A 111 -9.15 9.86 -6.36
C GLU A 111 -8.00 9.73 -7.34
N ALA A 112 -7.48 10.84 -7.84
CA ALA A 112 -6.34 10.84 -8.76
C ALA A 112 -5.10 10.22 -8.10
N ASP A 113 -4.83 10.55 -6.85
CA ASP A 113 -3.71 9.98 -6.10
C ASP A 113 -3.95 8.50 -5.74
N LEU A 114 -5.17 8.12 -5.39
CA LEU A 114 -5.52 6.72 -5.16
C LEU A 114 -5.32 5.87 -6.42
N ARG A 115 -5.70 6.40 -7.61
CA ARG A 115 -5.44 5.74 -8.89
C ARG A 115 -3.95 5.62 -9.19
N ALA A 116 -3.19 6.67 -8.92
CA ALA A 116 -1.74 6.66 -9.05
C ALA A 116 -1.11 5.61 -8.13
N MET A 117 -1.52 5.55 -6.87
CA MET A 117 -1.07 4.52 -5.92
C MET A 117 -1.41 3.12 -6.40
N TYR A 118 -2.62 2.88 -6.92
CA TYR A 118 -3.01 1.60 -7.50
C TYR A 118 -2.05 1.18 -8.61
N ARG A 119 -1.77 2.06 -9.57
CA ARG A 119 -0.90 1.79 -10.71
C ARG A 119 0.53 1.49 -10.26
N PHE A 120 1.05 2.26 -9.33
CA PHE A 120 2.38 1.99 -8.76
C PHE A 120 2.42 0.63 -8.04
N ILE A 121 1.48 0.36 -7.13
CA ILE A 121 1.46 -0.92 -6.41
C ILE A 121 1.32 -2.10 -7.38
N LYS A 122 0.50 -1.94 -8.43
CA LYS A 122 0.32 -2.94 -9.49
C LYS A 122 1.59 -3.16 -10.30
N SER A 123 2.37 -2.11 -10.59
CA SER A 123 3.63 -2.20 -11.36
C SER A 123 4.73 -2.96 -10.61
N LEU A 124 4.67 -3.02 -9.28
CA LEU A 124 5.60 -3.81 -8.48
C LEU A 124 5.46 -5.33 -8.69
N GLY A 125 4.43 -5.75 -9.39
CA GLY A 125 4.20 -7.15 -9.77
C GLY A 125 3.51 -7.96 -8.68
N PRO A 126 3.43 -9.29 -8.88
CA PRO A 126 2.68 -10.18 -8.01
C PRO A 126 3.28 -10.23 -6.62
N ALA A 127 2.41 -10.47 -5.68
CA ALA A 127 2.73 -10.49 -4.27
C ALA A 127 2.80 -11.93 -3.74
N GLY A 128 3.73 -12.16 -2.85
CA GLY A 128 3.87 -13.39 -2.09
C GLY A 128 2.66 -13.71 -1.19
N GLU A 129 2.94 -14.22 -0.02
CA GLU A 129 1.94 -14.74 0.90
C GLU A 129 1.06 -13.65 1.53
N PRO A 130 -0.14 -13.98 2.02
CA PRO A 130 -0.96 -13.08 2.81
C PRO A 130 -0.26 -12.69 4.11
N ALA A 131 -0.62 -11.53 4.68
CA ALA A 131 -0.21 -11.17 6.02
C ALA A 131 -0.79 -12.15 7.05
N ARG A 132 -0.18 -12.18 8.25
CA ARG A 132 -0.72 -12.95 9.38
C ARG A 132 -2.11 -12.48 9.75
N GLU A 133 -2.89 -13.41 10.28
CA GLU A 133 -4.25 -13.13 10.75
C GLU A 133 -4.26 -12.25 12.01
N PHE A 134 -5.33 -11.51 12.17
CA PHE A 134 -5.61 -10.74 13.37
C PHE A 134 -5.71 -11.64 14.61
N LEU A 135 -5.15 -11.18 15.74
CA LEU A 135 -5.31 -11.81 17.03
C LEU A 135 -6.16 -10.93 17.96
N PRO A 136 -7.20 -11.48 18.61
CA PRO A 136 -8.03 -10.72 19.55
C PRO A 136 -7.23 -10.29 20.80
N PRO A 137 -7.76 -9.35 21.61
CA PRO A 137 -7.04 -8.76 22.74
C PRO A 137 -6.59 -9.76 23.82
N ASP A 138 -7.31 -10.86 23.97
CA ASP A 138 -7.05 -11.95 24.92
C ASP A 138 -5.95 -12.92 24.47
N LYS A 139 -5.46 -12.77 23.23
CA LYS A 139 -4.39 -13.61 22.69
C LYS A 139 -3.04 -12.87 22.69
N GLU A 140 -2.04 -13.53 23.26
CA GLU A 140 -0.66 -13.02 23.19
C GLU A 140 -0.07 -13.24 21.80
N PRO A 141 0.43 -12.19 21.12
CA PRO A 141 1.08 -12.36 19.82
C PRO A 141 2.48 -12.94 19.98
N PRO A 142 2.97 -13.70 18.99
CA PRO A 142 4.37 -14.05 18.92
C PRO A 142 5.24 -12.81 18.63
N LEU A 143 6.46 -12.82 19.12
CA LEU A 143 7.45 -11.78 18.78
C LEU A 143 7.85 -11.85 17.28
N PRO A 144 8.22 -10.70 16.69
CA PRO A 144 8.24 -9.35 17.28
C PRO A 144 6.88 -8.64 17.19
N TYR A 145 6.61 -7.74 18.12
CA TYR A 145 5.48 -6.81 18.02
C TYR A 145 5.80 -5.45 18.65
N VAL A 146 5.13 -4.40 18.14
CA VAL A 146 5.11 -3.06 18.75
C VAL A 146 3.91 -2.99 19.68
N GLN A 147 4.14 -2.57 20.93
CA GLN A 147 3.08 -2.41 21.92
C GLN A 147 2.58 -0.96 21.93
N TRP A 148 1.31 -0.75 21.58
CA TRP A 148 0.60 0.51 21.84
C TRP A 148 0.14 0.58 23.30
N PRO A 149 0.02 1.79 23.87
CA PRO A 149 -0.52 1.93 25.20
C PRO A 149 -1.91 1.28 25.29
N MET A 150 -2.07 0.42 26.30
CA MET A 150 -3.40 -0.08 26.66
C MET A 150 -4.11 1.07 27.35
N GLN A 151 -5.37 1.35 26.96
CA GLN A 151 -6.16 2.35 27.69
C GLN A 151 -6.26 1.88 29.14
N GLY A 152 -5.85 2.74 30.07
CA GLY A 152 -6.01 2.48 31.50
C GLY A 152 -7.48 2.28 31.83
N ARG A 153 -7.77 1.29 32.67
CA ARG A 153 -9.09 1.12 33.28
C ARG A 153 -9.34 2.20 34.30
#